data_1dd7e8e4c9a919a3a666a7bcacae1e0c
#
_entry.id   1dd7e8e4c9a919a3a666a7bcacae1e0c
#
_cell.length_a   1.000
_cell.length_b   1.000
_cell.length_c   1.000
_cell.angle_alpha   90.00
_cell.angle_beta   90.00
_cell.angle_gamma   90.00
#
_symmetry.space_group_name_H-M   'P 1'
#
loop_
_entity.id
_entity.type
_entity.pdbx_description
1 polymer ?
#
loop_
_entity_poly.entity_id
_entity_poly.type
_entity_poly.pdbx_seq_one_letter_code
_entity_poly.pdbx_strand_id
1 'polypeptide(L)'
;MLNKGGILAVQVPCTKFMPIHTEINKLTATEKWKNYFVDMASTYSILTAEFYYNTLCNLPVAIDLWETRYFHIMKTHADIVKWFSGSGLRPYLDFIKDSDMTAEFLNDYENALKSAYPVQPDGKILFPFTRIFFVAQNS
;
A
#
# COMPACT_ATOMS: atom_id res chain seq x y z
N MET A 1 -23.44 1.85 15.65
CA MET A 1 -22.95 2.35 16.96
C MET A 1 -22.60 1.15 17.83
N LEU A 2 -21.49 1.17 18.56
CA LEU A 2 -21.13 0.08 19.47
C LEU A 2 -22.06 0.08 20.70
N ASN A 3 -22.45 -1.09 21.14
CA ASN A 3 -23.15 -1.24 22.42
C ASN A 3 -22.25 -0.83 23.59
N LYS A 4 -22.82 -0.57 24.78
CA LYS A 4 -22.03 -0.31 26.00
C LYS A 4 -21.07 -1.48 26.25
N GLY A 5 -19.81 -1.19 26.48
CA GLY A 5 -18.74 -2.19 26.60
C GLY A 5 -18.32 -2.86 25.27
N GLY A 6 -18.95 -2.50 24.15
CA GLY A 6 -18.61 -3.03 22.84
C GLY A 6 -17.22 -2.58 22.38
N ILE A 7 -16.55 -3.44 21.61
CA ILE A 7 -15.18 -3.23 21.11
C ILE A 7 -15.18 -3.27 19.57
N LEU A 8 -14.53 -2.29 18.98
CA LEU A 8 -14.12 -2.28 17.57
C LEU A 8 -12.62 -2.47 17.49
N ALA A 9 -12.17 -3.53 16.86
CA ALA A 9 -10.75 -3.78 16.57
C ALA A 9 -10.52 -3.75 15.06
N VAL A 10 -9.56 -2.96 14.61
CA VAL A 10 -9.28 -2.73 13.19
C VAL A 10 -7.79 -2.86 12.92
N GLN A 11 -7.47 -3.43 11.77
CA GLN A 11 -6.13 -3.48 11.22
C GLN A 11 -6.18 -3.04 9.75
N VAL A 12 -5.38 -2.04 9.38
CA VAL A 12 -5.31 -1.54 8.01
C VAL A 12 -3.86 -1.35 7.57
N PRO A 13 -3.54 -1.51 6.28
CA PRO A 13 -2.23 -1.16 5.77
C PRO A 13 -2.03 0.36 5.79
N CYS A 14 -0.82 0.81 6.15
CA CYS A 14 -0.37 2.20 6.05
C CYS A 14 0.81 2.27 5.07
N THR A 15 0.49 2.33 3.79
CA THR A 15 1.49 2.18 2.72
C THR A 15 1.76 3.47 1.96
N LYS A 16 1.16 4.60 2.38
CA LYS A 16 1.18 5.89 1.67
C LYS A 16 2.58 6.34 1.24
N PHE A 17 3.57 6.14 2.10
CA PHE A 17 4.94 6.57 1.87
C PHE A 17 5.88 5.42 1.49
N MET A 18 5.33 4.23 1.25
CA MET A 18 6.13 3.09 0.84
C MET A 18 6.50 3.17 -0.64
N PRO A 19 7.73 2.76 -1.00
CA PRO A 19 8.18 2.79 -2.39
C PRO A 19 7.27 2.07 -3.38
N ILE A 20 6.56 1.01 -2.97
CA ILE A 20 5.56 0.34 -3.82
C ILE A 20 4.50 1.30 -4.35
N HIS A 21 4.11 2.35 -3.61
CA HIS A 21 3.17 3.36 -4.05
C HIS A 21 3.85 4.57 -4.70
N THR A 22 4.98 5.00 -4.14
CA THR A 22 5.67 6.18 -4.68
C THR A 22 6.26 5.88 -6.06
N GLU A 23 6.81 4.69 -6.27
CA GLU A 23 7.40 4.32 -7.56
C GLU A 23 6.34 4.05 -8.64
N ILE A 24 5.19 3.46 -8.30
CA ILE A 24 4.12 3.31 -9.30
C ILE A 24 3.53 4.67 -9.70
N ASN A 25 3.38 5.61 -8.77
CA ASN A 25 2.91 6.96 -9.07
C ASN A 25 3.89 7.71 -9.98
N LYS A 26 5.20 7.57 -9.76
CA LYS A 26 6.23 8.12 -10.65
C LYS A 26 6.16 7.48 -12.03
N LEU A 27 6.04 6.15 -12.09
CA LEU A 27 5.99 5.39 -13.34
C LEU A 27 4.79 5.80 -14.20
N THR A 28 3.60 5.89 -13.60
CA THR A 28 2.38 6.28 -14.31
C THR A 28 2.41 7.72 -14.82
N ALA A 29 3.23 8.59 -14.22
CA ALA A 29 3.43 9.97 -14.65
C ALA A 29 4.47 10.13 -15.77
N THR A 30 5.21 9.07 -16.14
CA THR A 30 6.20 9.14 -17.24
C THR A 30 5.54 9.35 -18.59
N GLU A 31 6.30 9.92 -19.56
CA GLU A 31 5.82 10.14 -20.93
C GLU A 31 5.28 8.87 -21.60
N LYS A 32 5.89 7.71 -21.26
CA LYS A 32 5.50 6.40 -21.79
C LYS A 32 4.13 5.97 -21.31
N TRP A 33 3.82 6.21 -20.01
CA TRP A 33 2.66 5.62 -19.35
C TRP A 33 1.52 6.60 -19.09
N LYS A 34 1.77 7.90 -18.98
CA LYS A 34 0.78 8.90 -18.55
C LYS A 34 -0.55 8.85 -19.32
N ASN A 35 -0.51 8.54 -20.62
CA ASN A 35 -1.71 8.53 -21.47
C ASN A 35 -2.65 7.36 -21.15
N TYR A 36 -2.15 6.28 -20.54
CA TYR A 36 -2.99 5.16 -20.09
C TYR A 36 -3.78 5.50 -18.84
N PHE A 37 -3.32 6.46 -18.04
CA PHE A 37 -3.85 6.74 -16.70
C PHE A 37 -4.49 8.13 -16.56
N VAL A 38 -4.78 8.81 -17.67
CA VAL A 38 -5.38 10.18 -17.67
C VAL A 38 -6.65 10.23 -16.84
N ASP A 39 -7.52 9.23 -17.01
CA ASP A 39 -8.84 9.19 -16.34
C ASP A 39 -8.81 8.36 -15.04
N MET A 40 -7.63 7.95 -14.61
CA MET A 40 -7.51 7.19 -13.38
C MET A 40 -7.73 8.10 -12.17
N ALA A 41 -8.92 8.00 -11.55
CA ALA A 41 -9.16 8.63 -10.26
C ALA A 41 -8.18 8.07 -9.21
N SER A 42 -7.78 8.91 -8.25
CA SER A 42 -6.95 8.47 -7.12
C SER A 42 -7.60 7.26 -6.43
N THR A 43 -7.05 6.08 -6.65
CA THR A 43 -7.68 4.80 -6.28
C THR A 43 -7.51 4.46 -4.81
N TYR A 44 -6.63 5.16 -4.09
CA TYR A 44 -6.34 4.85 -2.69
C TYR A 44 -6.29 6.11 -1.83
N SER A 45 -7.27 6.25 -0.93
CA SER A 45 -7.11 7.07 0.27
C SER A 45 -6.38 6.23 1.31
N ILE A 46 -5.06 6.31 1.34
CA ILE A 46 -4.30 5.69 2.43
C ILE A 46 -4.37 6.65 3.61
N LEU A 47 -5.15 6.24 4.61
CA LEU A 47 -5.41 7.01 5.80
C LEU A 47 -4.27 6.80 6.81
N THR A 48 -3.94 7.84 7.58
CA THR A 48 -2.90 7.81 8.61
C THR A 48 -3.47 7.48 9.98
N ALA A 49 -2.60 7.14 10.94
CA ALA A 49 -3.00 6.94 12.33
C ALA A 49 -3.71 8.18 12.91
N GLU A 50 -3.21 9.39 12.56
CA GLU A 50 -3.82 10.66 12.96
C GLU A 50 -5.26 10.80 12.43
N PHE A 51 -5.52 10.40 11.19
CA PHE A 51 -6.88 10.41 10.64
C PHE A 51 -7.83 9.54 11.47
N TYR A 52 -7.42 8.33 11.82
CA TYR A 52 -8.25 7.43 12.64
C TYR A 52 -8.46 7.97 14.03
N TYR A 53 -7.40 8.50 14.66
CA TYR A 53 -7.52 9.13 15.98
C TYR A 53 -8.51 10.31 15.95
N ASN A 54 -8.36 11.24 15.02
CA ASN A 54 -9.21 12.43 14.89
C ASN A 54 -10.68 12.06 14.58
N THR A 55 -10.90 10.93 13.92
CA THR A 55 -12.26 10.42 13.66
C THR A 55 -12.90 9.86 14.92
N LEU A 56 -12.12 9.23 15.79
CA LEU A 56 -12.62 8.51 16.98
C LEU A 56 -12.63 9.34 18.26
N CYS A 57 -11.72 10.33 18.40
CA CYS A 57 -11.49 11.06 19.65
C CYS A 57 -12.69 11.88 20.14
N ASN A 58 -13.65 12.17 19.27
CA ASN A 58 -14.89 12.87 19.63
C ASN A 58 -16.03 11.92 20.02
N LEU A 59 -15.79 10.62 20.02
CA LEU A 59 -16.75 9.60 20.42
C LEU A 59 -16.50 9.18 21.89
N PRO A 60 -17.52 8.68 22.62
CA PRO A 60 -17.35 8.21 23.99
C PRO A 60 -16.68 6.83 24.02
N VAL A 61 -15.43 6.76 23.53
CA VAL A 61 -14.66 5.51 23.43
C VAL A 61 -13.25 5.71 24.01
N ALA A 62 -12.75 4.68 24.67
CA ALA A 62 -11.32 4.55 24.94
C ALA A 62 -10.63 4.04 23.67
N ILE A 63 -9.51 4.67 23.30
CA ILE A 63 -8.79 4.38 22.07
C ILE A 63 -7.40 3.87 22.42
N ASP A 64 -7.03 2.70 21.87
CA ASP A 64 -5.66 2.23 21.78
C ASP A 64 -5.27 2.15 20.30
N LEU A 65 -4.17 2.82 19.92
CA LEU A 65 -3.76 3.02 18.54
C LEU A 65 -2.25 2.84 18.43
N TRP A 66 -1.81 1.96 17.51
CA TRP A 66 -0.37 1.76 17.28
C TRP A 66 -0.07 1.38 15.83
N GLU A 67 1.19 1.49 15.46
CA GLU A 67 1.72 1.03 14.17
C GLU A 67 2.69 -0.13 14.39
N THR A 68 2.66 -1.09 13.47
CA THR A 68 3.64 -2.17 13.42
C THR A 68 4.26 -2.21 12.03
N ARG A 69 5.59 -2.16 11.98
CA ARG A 69 6.36 -2.31 10.75
C ARG A 69 6.87 -3.73 10.66
N TYR A 70 6.35 -4.48 9.70
CA TYR A 70 6.81 -5.83 9.36
C TYR A 70 7.90 -5.78 8.30
N PHE A 71 8.77 -6.78 8.27
CA PHE A 71 9.73 -6.98 7.20
C PHE A 71 9.46 -8.34 6.55
N HIS A 72 9.01 -8.31 5.31
CA HIS A 72 8.92 -9.51 4.49
C HIS A 72 10.28 -9.74 3.80
N ILE A 73 10.75 -10.97 3.80
CA ILE A 73 11.98 -11.35 3.13
C ILE A 73 11.61 -11.91 1.76
N MET A 74 11.83 -11.12 0.72
CA MET A 74 11.52 -11.48 -0.66
C MET A 74 12.76 -12.05 -1.35
N LYS A 75 12.57 -12.99 -2.27
CA LYS A 75 13.67 -13.58 -3.04
C LYS A 75 14.08 -12.66 -4.19
N THR A 76 13.10 -12.02 -4.84
CA THR A 76 13.29 -11.17 -6.02
C THR A 76 12.38 -9.95 -5.99
N HIS A 77 12.67 -8.95 -6.80
CA HIS A 77 11.76 -7.81 -7.02
C HIS A 77 10.46 -8.24 -7.70
N ALA A 78 10.51 -9.27 -8.55
CA ALA A 78 9.32 -9.87 -9.14
C ALA A 78 8.36 -10.44 -8.09
N ASP A 79 8.88 -10.95 -6.96
CA ASP A 79 8.03 -11.42 -5.85
C ASP A 79 7.28 -10.26 -5.18
N ILE A 80 7.90 -9.06 -5.09
CA ILE A 80 7.22 -7.86 -4.59
C ILE A 80 6.09 -7.46 -5.55
N VAL A 81 6.38 -7.42 -6.87
CA VAL A 81 5.38 -7.11 -7.90
C VAL A 81 4.23 -8.11 -7.84
N LYS A 82 4.52 -9.41 -7.77
CA LYS A 82 3.52 -10.47 -7.66
C LYS A 82 2.66 -10.32 -6.40
N TRP A 83 3.28 -10.04 -5.26
CA TRP A 83 2.58 -9.81 -4.00
C TRP A 83 1.63 -8.62 -4.10
N PHE A 84 2.08 -7.52 -4.71
CA PHE A 84 1.29 -6.30 -4.86
C PHE A 84 0.22 -6.42 -5.96
N SER A 85 0.41 -7.28 -6.96
CA SER A 85 -0.55 -7.53 -8.05
C SER A 85 -1.88 -8.11 -7.55
N GLY A 86 -1.85 -8.83 -6.43
CA GLY A 86 -3.07 -9.35 -5.81
C GLY A 86 -3.99 -8.28 -5.19
N SER A 87 -3.49 -7.05 -5.01
CA SER A 87 -4.22 -5.97 -4.34
C SER A 87 -3.99 -4.60 -4.98
N GLY A 88 -2.86 -3.98 -4.72
CA GLY A 88 -2.60 -2.58 -5.03
C GLY A 88 -2.34 -2.28 -6.50
N LEU A 89 -1.86 -3.23 -7.30
CA LEU A 89 -1.65 -3.03 -8.73
C LEU A 89 -2.93 -3.21 -9.56
N ARG A 90 -3.92 -3.93 -9.06
CA ARG A 90 -5.10 -4.28 -9.83
C ARG A 90 -5.77 -3.08 -10.50
N PRO A 91 -6.02 -1.95 -9.82
CA PRO A 91 -6.62 -0.78 -10.46
C PRO A 91 -5.82 -0.26 -11.66
N TYR A 92 -4.48 -0.32 -11.58
CA TYR A 92 -3.61 0.10 -12.69
C TYR A 92 -3.69 -0.87 -13.87
N LEU A 93 -3.69 -2.18 -13.59
CA LEU A 93 -3.76 -3.21 -14.62
C LEU A 93 -5.11 -3.20 -15.35
N ASP A 94 -6.19 -2.82 -14.69
CA ASP A 94 -7.52 -2.70 -15.30
C ASP A 94 -7.62 -1.56 -16.33
N PHE A 95 -6.72 -0.56 -16.26
CA PHE A 95 -6.59 0.51 -17.25
C PHE A 95 -5.80 0.08 -18.48
N ILE A 96 -4.87 -0.86 -18.33
CA ILE A 96 -4.05 -1.38 -19.43
C ILE A 96 -4.75 -2.61 -20.00
N LYS A 97 -5.52 -2.43 -21.09
CA LYS A 97 -6.33 -3.50 -21.68
C LYS A 97 -5.52 -4.47 -22.55
N ASP A 98 -4.34 -4.07 -22.99
CA ASP A 98 -3.46 -4.86 -23.83
C ASP A 98 -2.54 -5.73 -22.99
N SER A 99 -2.45 -7.03 -23.31
CA SER A 99 -1.64 -8.00 -22.55
C SER A 99 -0.15 -7.74 -22.63
N ASP A 100 0.33 -7.31 -23.80
CA ASP A 100 1.76 -7.06 -24.03
C ASP A 100 2.19 -5.81 -23.29
N MET A 101 1.36 -4.76 -23.33
CA MET A 101 1.56 -3.54 -22.55
C MET A 101 1.47 -3.78 -21.05
N THR A 102 0.62 -4.69 -20.60
CA THR A 102 0.56 -5.11 -19.19
C THR A 102 1.88 -5.74 -18.75
N ALA A 103 2.42 -6.66 -19.54
CA ALA A 103 3.72 -7.28 -19.23
C ALA A 103 4.85 -6.25 -19.20
N GLU A 104 4.86 -5.33 -20.14
CA GLU A 104 5.84 -4.24 -20.21
C GLU A 104 5.73 -3.29 -19.00
N PHE A 105 4.51 -2.92 -18.60
CA PHE A 105 4.27 -2.10 -17.41
C PHE A 105 4.77 -2.77 -16.13
N LEU A 106 4.50 -4.06 -15.96
CA LEU A 106 4.96 -4.81 -14.79
C LEU A 106 6.50 -4.91 -14.77
N ASN A 107 7.14 -5.07 -15.92
CA ASN A 107 8.61 -5.07 -16.03
C ASN A 107 9.21 -3.69 -15.69
N ASP A 108 8.63 -2.61 -16.20
CA ASP A 108 9.05 -1.25 -15.88
C ASP A 108 8.87 -0.95 -14.39
N TYR A 109 7.77 -1.41 -13.79
CA TYR A 109 7.52 -1.26 -12.37
C TYR A 109 8.52 -2.07 -11.52
N GLU A 110 8.80 -3.32 -11.89
CA GLU A 110 9.85 -4.11 -11.24
C GLU A 110 11.20 -3.40 -11.26
N ASN A 111 11.58 -2.84 -12.41
CA ASN A 111 12.83 -2.09 -12.56
C ASN A 111 12.86 -0.83 -11.67
N ALA A 112 11.74 -0.12 -11.56
CA ALA A 112 11.63 1.04 -10.66
C ALA A 112 11.83 0.66 -9.19
N LEU A 113 11.40 -0.53 -8.77
CA LEU A 113 11.56 -1.00 -7.40
C LEU A 113 13.00 -1.38 -7.04
N LYS A 114 13.87 -1.67 -8.00
CA LYS A 114 15.26 -2.13 -7.75
C LYS A 114 16.09 -1.11 -6.97
N SER A 115 15.93 0.17 -7.26
CA SER A 115 16.63 1.25 -6.54
C SER A 115 16.05 1.50 -5.15
N ALA A 116 14.76 1.29 -4.99
CA ALA A 116 14.04 1.56 -3.74
C ALA A 116 14.18 0.41 -2.71
N TYR A 117 14.37 -0.80 -3.19
CA TYR A 117 14.55 -2.00 -2.37
C TYR A 117 15.85 -2.71 -2.74
N PRO A 118 17.01 -2.31 -2.17
CA PRO A 118 18.30 -2.89 -2.51
C PRO A 118 18.40 -4.35 -2.07
N VAL A 119 19.14 -5.13 -2.85
CA VAL A 119 19.48 -6.52 -2.52
C VAL A 119 20.40 -6.53 -1.31
N GLN A 120 20.12 -7.39 -0.33
CA GLN A 120 20.90 -7.58 0.87
C GLN A 120 22.11 -8.52 0.62
N PRO A 121 23.10 -8.60 1.54
CA PRO A 121 24.27 -9.44 1.35
C PRO A 121 23.99 -10.93 1.12
N ASP A 122 22.83 -11.43 1.56
CA ASP A 122 22.39 -12.82 1.35
C ASP A 122 21.61 -13.02 0.02
N GLY A 123 21.59 -11.99 -0.83
CA GLY A 123 20.90 -12.01 -2.12
C GLY A 123 19.38 -11.80 -2.03
N LYS A 124 18.82 -11.56 -0.85
CA LYS A 124 17.39 -11.32 -0.65
C LYS A 124 17.07 -9.84 -0.53
N ILE A 125 15.79 -9.53 -0.46
CA ILE A 125 15.29 -8.17 -0.39
C ILE A 125 14.44 -8.03 0.88
N LEU A 126 14.74 -7.02 1.68
CA LEU A 126 13.88 -6.62 2.80
C LEU A 126 12.78 -5.72 2.28
N PHE A 127 11.56 -6.19 2.39
CA PHE A 127 10.36 -5.46 2.01
C PHE A 127 9.60 -5.03 3.27
N PRO A 128 9.79 -3.78 3.74
CA PRO A 128 9.07 -3.27 4.89
C PRO A 128 7.61 -3.01 4.56
N PHE A 129 6.72 -3.33 5.50
CA PHE A 129 5.30 -3.13 5.36
C PHE A 129 4.71 -2.65 6.69
N THR A 130 4.15 -1.45 6.71
CA THR A 130 3.56 -0.85 7.91
C THR A 130 2.06 -1.07 7.95
N ARG A 131 1.55 -1.42 9.13
CA ARG A 131 0.12 -1.52 9.42
C ARG A 131 -0.24 -0.68 10.62
N ILE A 132 -1.41 -0.06 10.56
CA ILE A 132 -2.06 0.62 11.68
C ILE A 132 -3.02 -0.35 12.31
N PHE A 133 -3.00 -0.38 13.62
CA PHE A 133 -3.93 -1.11 14.47
C PHE A 133 -4.62 -0.12 15.39
N PHE A 134 -5.90 -0.30 15.61
CA PHE A 134 -6.58 0.40 16.69
C PHE A 134 -7.69 -0.45 17.29
N VAL A 135 -7.90 -0.22 18.57
CA VAL A 135 -9.02 -0.74 19.34
C VAL A 135 -9.77 0.45 19.92
N ALA A 136 -11.07 0.49 19.69
CA ALA A 136 -11.96 1.48 20.28
C ALA A 136 -13.00 0.76 21.14
N GLN A 137 -13.05 1.07 22.44
CA GLN A 137 -14.00 0.48 23.39
C GLN A 137 -15.00 1.54 23.86
N ASN A 138 -16.29 1.23 23.68
CA ASN A 138 -17.35 2.09 24.18
C ASN A 138 -17.46 1.94 25.71
N SER A 139 -17.44 3.05 26.42
CA SER A 139 -17.50 3.13 27.88
C SER A 139 -18.82 2.66 28.45
#